data_da5b93887da72cb3a67b15a4962bbac0
#
_entry.id   da5b93887da72cb3a67b15a4962bbac0
#
_cell.length_a   1.000
_cell.length_b   1.000
_cell.length_c   1.000
_cell.angle_alpha   90.00
_cell.angle_beta   90.00
_cell.angle_gamma   90.00
#
_symmetry.space_group_name_H-M   'P 1'
#
loop_
_entity.id
_entity.type
_entity.pdbx_description
1 polymer ?
#
loop_
_entity_poly.entity_id
_entity_poly.type
_entity_poly.pdbx_seq_one_letter_code
_entity_poly.pdbx_strand_id
1 'polypeptide(L)'
;MSRWPFPCRSTASRRAGYAVAAALVMAVVAGTASAGIDDTLACAQAGAETETRLTLPPGLLRAIGRVESGRRDPITGRFAAWPWTINANGQGRFFGDAATAAAAVRALQASGTASVDIGCFQVNLLHHPLAFARVEDGFDPATNAAYAGAFLQALRQRHGSWEAAVAAYHSATTERGEAYRMRVYATWNTGALPVPAPRQLGPVVIRIAGPDLSAPDSVIRVWTPSNPSAALARVAMPAPIAVAPMMVAQTPTQ
;
A
#
# COMPACT_ATOMS: atom_id res chain seq x y z
N MET A 1 -30.87 -50.02 -81.29
CA MET A 1 -31.09 -51.49 -81.34
C MET A 1 -30.52 -52.07 -80.08
N SER A 2 -31.36 -52.80 -79.32
CA SER A 2 -31.07 -53.93 -78.45
C SER A 2 -30.46 -53.60 -77.08
N ARG A 3 -31.22 -53.57 -76.05
CA ARG A 3 -31.70 -54.62 -75.10
C ARG A 3 -30.69 -54.93 -73.98
N TRP A 4 -31.03 -54.55 -72.76
CA TRP A 4 -31.40 -55.31 -71.55
C TRP A 4 -30.37 -56.31 -70.96
N PRO A 5 -30.49 -56.74 -69.69
CA PRO A 5 -31.26 -56.34 -68.46
C PRO A 5 -30.49 -56.33 -67.15
N PHE A 6 -31.19 -55.98 -66.06
CA PHE A 6 -30.91 -56.12 -64.68
C PHE A 6 -30.67 -57.58 -64.18
N PRO A 7 -30.04 -57.77 -62.96
CA PRO A 7 -30.92 -57.87 -61.82
C PRO A 7 -30.32 -57.25 -60.49
N CYS A 8 -31.30 -56.93 -59.64
CA CYS A 8 -31.17 -56.62 -58.22
C CYS A 8 -30.39 -57.64 -57.43
N ARG A 9 -29.59 -57.15 -56.47
CA ARG A 9 -29.35 -57.79 -55.18
C ARG A 9 -29.29 -56.78 -54.06
N SER A 10 -30.28 -56.83 -53.16
CA SER A 10 -30.39 -56.18 -51.94
C SER A 10 -29.37 -56.81 -50.93
N THR A 11 -28.50 -56.07 -50.37
CA THR A 11 -27.85 -56.44 -49.13
C THR A 11 -28.16 -55.41 -48.06
N ALA A 12 -29.03 -55.80 -47.14
CA ALA A 12 -29.35 -55.05 -45.94
C ALA A 12 -28.10 -54.99 -45.06
N SER A 13 -27.44 -53.85 -45.03
CA SER A 13 -26.39 -53.55 -44.09
C SER A 13 -27.01 -52.97 -42.82
N ARG A 14 -26.97 -53.75 -41.76
CA ARG A 14 -27.31 -53.33 -40.39
C ARG A 14 -26.32 -52.26 -39.95
N ARG A 15 -26.74 -51.00 -39.99
CA ARG A 15 -25.99 -49.94 -39.33
C ARG A 15 -26.35 -49.98 -37.87
N ALA A 16 -25.42 -50.53 -37.08
CA ALA A 16 -25.42 -50.39 -35.64
C ALA A 16 -25.23 -48.88 -35.32
N GLY A 17 -26.26 -48.27 -34.74
CA GLY A 17 -26.18 -46.91 -34.26
C GLY A 17 -25.34 -46.83 -33.01
N TYR A 18 -24.17 -46.28 -33.09
CA TYR A 18 -23.44 -45.82 -31.94
C TYR A 18 -24.01 -44.48 -31.48
N ALA A 19 -24.87 -44.53 -30.47
CA ALA A 19 -25.24 -43.33 -29.74
C ALA A 19 -24.03 -42.84 -28.96
N VAL A 20 -23.33 -41.87 -29.51
CA VAL A 20 -22.30 -41.13 -28.77
C VAL A 20 -23.03 -40.19 -27.80
N ALA A 21 -23.15 -40.62 -26.56
CA ALA A 21 -23.57 -39.77 -25.45
C ALA A 21 -22.45 -38.73 -25.22
N ALA A 22 -22.59 -37.53 -25.77
CA ALA A 22 -21.76 -36.40 -25.46
C ALA A 22 -22.12 -35.95 -24.05
N ALA A 23 -21.38 -36.44 -23.05
CA ALA A 23 -21.40 -35.92 -21.67
C ALA A 23 -20.79 -34.51 -21.72
N LEU A 24 -21.63 -33.48 -21.71
CA LEU A 24 -21.23 -32.10 -21.55
C LEU A 24 -20.79 -31.92 -20.10
N VAL A 25 -19.49 -32.06 -19.83
CA VAL A 25 -18.88 -31.67 -18.55
C VAL A 25 -18.85 -30.15 -18.51
N MET A 26 -19.89 -29.55 -17.94
CA MET A 26 -19.83 -28.16 -17.51
C MET A 26 -18.83 -28.05 -16.35
N ALA A 27 -17.59 -27.72 -16.67
CA ALA A 27 -16.64 -27.24 -15.69
C ALA A 27 -17.17 -25.89 -15.16
N VAL A 28 -17.86 -25.93 -14.03
CA VAL A 28 -18.14 -24.72 -13.26
C VAL A 28 -16.79 -24.23 -12.76
N VAL A 29 -16.17 -23.34 -13.53
CA VAL A 29 -15.07 -22.52 -13.04
C VAL A 29 -15.68 -21.64 -11.96
N ALA A 30 -15.65 -22.10 -10.71
CA ALA A 30 -15.87 -21.25 -9.55
C ALA A 30 -14.72 -20.24 -9.57
N GLY A 31 -14.92 -19.18 -10.33
CA GLY A 31 -14.10 -17.97 -10.22
C GLY A 31 -14.21 -17.56 -8.76
N THR A 32 -13.15 -17.75 -7.98
CA THR A 32 -13.00 -17.08 -6.71
C THR A 32 -13.05 -15.60 -7.05
N ALA A 33 -14.22 -15.00 -6.94
CA ALA A 33 -14.33 -13.56 -6.90
C ALA A 33 -13.42 -13.11 -5.76
N SER A 34 -12.22 -12.70 -6.10
CA SER A 34 -11.41 -11.88 -5.21
C SER A 34 -12.31 -10.68 -4.95
N ALA A 35 -13.00 -10.66 -3.82
CA ALA A 35 -13.69 -9.49 -3.37
C ALA A 35 -12.61 -8.42 -3.30
N GLY A 36 -12.53 -7.58 -4.32
CA GLY A 36 -11.60 -6.47 -4.39
C GLY A 36 -11.73 -5.71 -3.08
N ILE A 37 -10.62 -5.42 -2.43
CA ILE A 37 -10.62 -4.50 -1.30
C ILE A 37 -11.24 -3.24 -1.87
N ASP A 38 -12.30 -2.74 -1.23
CA ASP A 38 -12.83 -1.43 -1.55
C ASP A 38 -11.67 -0.44 -1.39
N ASP A 39 -11.23 0.19 -2.47
CA ASP A 39 -10.06 1.09 -2.47
C ASP A 39 -10.21 2.19 -1.41
N THR A 40 -11.45 2.55 -1.06
CA THR A 40 -11.76 3.51 0.00
C THR A 40 -11.43 2.97 1.40
N LEU A 41 -11.23 1.67 1.55
CA LEU A 41 -10.88 1.01 2.83
C LEU A 41 -9.44 0.54 2.86
N ALA A 42 -8.76 0.45 1.72
CA ALA A 42 -7.44 -0.15 1.60
C ALA A 42 -6.41 0.50 2.55
N CYS A 43 -6.35 1.82 2.60
CA CYS A 43 -5.47 2.55 3.52
C CYS A 43 -5.84 2.32 4.99
N ALA A 44 -7.14 2.26 5.29
CA ALA A 44 -7.61 2.06 6.67
C ALA A 44 -7.30 0.65 7.18
N GLN A 45 -7.42 -0.37 6.32
CA GLN A 45 -7.06 -1.74 6.64
C GLN A 45 -5.56 -1.87 6.86
N ALA A 46 -4.75 -1.39 5.92
CA ALA A 46 -3.30 -1.40 6.02
C ALA A 46 -2.79 -0.67 7.28
N GLY A 47 -3.43 0.47 7.60
CA GLY A 47 -3.15 1.21 8.83
C GLY A 47 -3.45 0.39 10.09
N ALA A 48 -4.62 -0.25 10.16
CA ALA A 48 -5.02 -1.06 11.32
C ALA A 48 -4.12 -2.29 11.53
N GLU A 49 -3.74 -2.96 10.45
CA GLU A 49 -2.81 -4.09 10.50
C GLU A 49 -1.42 -3.65 10.99
N THR A 50 -0.97 -2.49 10.52
CA THR A 50 0.30 -1.91 10.95
C THR A 50 0.26 -1.45 12.41
N GLU A 51 -0.82 -0.81 12.85
CA GLU A 51 -1.06 -0.45 14.26
C GLU A 51 -0.93 -1.69 15.17
N THR A 52 -1.57 -2.79 14.79
CA THR A 52 -1.52 -4.05 15.54
C THR A 52 -0.11 -4.63 15.55
N ARG A 53 0.55 -4.68 14.41
CA ARG A 53 1.88 -5.28 14.25
C ARG A 53 2.96 -4.53 15.02
N LEU A 54 2.91 -3.21 15.02
CA LEU A 54 3.89 -2.35 15.66
C LEU A 54 3.48 -1.89 17.07
N THR A 55 2.33 -2.35 17.57
CA THR A 55 1.78 -1.95 18.87
C THR A 55 1.62 -0.42 18.97
N LEU A 56 1.15 0.21 17.88
CA LEU A 56 0.81 1.62 17.86
C LEU A 56 -0.55 1.85 18.54
N PRO A 57 -0.85 3.06 19.02
CA PRO A 57 -2.18 3.36 19.53
C PRO A 57 -3.26 3.08 18.46
N PRO A 58 -4.29 2.28 18.80
CA PRO A 58 -5.32 1.91 17.83
C PRO A 58 -6.00 3.14 17.22
N GLY A 59 -6.04 3.22 15.89
CA GLY A 59 -6.67 4.31 15.15
C GLY A 59 -5.76 5.51 14.85
N LEU A 60 -4.60 5.62 15.48
CA LEU A 60 -3.71 6.76 15.31
C LEU A 60 -3.14 6.84 13.88
N LEU A 61 -2.59 5.76 13.37
CA LEU A 61 -2.04 5.73 12.01
C LEU A 61 -3.15 5.94 10.97
N ARG A 62 -4.32 5.36 11.19
CA ARG A 62 -5.50 5.59 10.34
C ARG A 62 -5.95 7.04 10.33
N ALA A 63 -5.89 7.73 11.47
CA ALA A 63 -6.17 9.16 11.55
C ALA A 63 -5.17 9.99 10.76
N ILE A 64 -3.88 9.63 10.84
CA ILE A 64 -2.82 10.21 10.00
C ILE A 64 -3.18 10.04 8.52
N GLY A 65 -3.44 8.82 8.05
CA GLY A 65 -3.79 8.58 6.64
C GLY A 65 -4.98 9.41 6.17
N ARG A 66 -6.01 9.59 7.00
CA ARG A 66 -7.16 10.45 6.67
C ARG A 66 -6.79 11.93 6.55
N VAL A 67 -5.84 12.41 7.32
CA VAL A 67 -5.36 13.80 7.25
C VAL A 67 -4.45 13.98 6.03
N GLU A 68 -3.65 12.98 5.68
CA GLU A 68 -2.64 13.02 4.62
C GLU A 68 -3.25 12.90 3.21
N SER A 69 -4.04 11.88 3.00
CA SER A 69 -4.56 11.53 1.68
C SER A 69 -6.09 11.45 1.62
N GLY A 70 -6.77 12.00 2.63
CA GLY A 70 -8.23 11.94 2.73
C GLY A 70 -8.91 12.64 1.57
N ARG A 71 -9.83 11.92 0.93
CA ARG A 71 -10.76 12.46 -0.07
C ARG A 71 -12.17 11.95 0.17
N ARG A 72 -13.14 12.70 -0.36
CA ARG A 72 -14.52 12.22 -0.39
C ARG A 72 -14.70 11.36 -1.64
N ASP A 73 -15.12 10.12 -1.43
CA ASP A 73 -15.49 9.24 -2.53
C ASP A 73 -16.75 9.80 -3.24
N PRO A 74 -16.72 9.97 -4.56
CA PRO A 74 -17.82 10.63 -5.29
C PRO A 74 -19.08 9.77 -5.37
N ILE A 75 -18.96 8.45 -5.19
CA ILE A 75 -20.08 7.51 -5.30
C ILE A 75 -20.75 7.32 -3.94
N THR A 76 -19.95 7.01 -2.92
CA THR A 76 -20.45 6.67 -1.58
C THR A 76 -20.57 7.87 -0.64
N GLY A 77 -19.96 9.01 -0.99
CA GLY A 77 -19.84 10.18 -0.13
C GLY A 77 -18.90 9.98 1.08
N ARG A 78 -18.31 8.81 1.25
CA ARG A 78 -17.43 8.49 2.36
C ARG A 78 -16.13 9.27 2.26
N PHE A 79 -15.68 9.84 3.37
CA PHE A 79 -14.37 10.47 3.47
C PHE A 79 -13.34 9.45 4.00
N ALA A 80 -12.34 9.11 3.18
CA ALA A 80 -11.32 8.11 3.50
C ALA A 80 -9.96 8.48 2.88
N ALA A 81 -8.89 7.95 3.46
CA ALA A 81 -7.56 8.01 2.85
C ALA A 81 -7.55 7.27 1.51
N TRP A 82 -6.85 7.83 0.51
CA TRP A 82 -6.80 7.28 -0.84
C TRP A 82 -5.39 6.81 -1.21
N PRO A 83 -5.22 5.56 -1.65
CA PRO A 83 -3.89 4.98 -1.82
C PRO A 83 -3.07 5.62 -2.94
N TRP A 84 -3.72 6.06 -4.00
CA TRP A 84 -3.05 6.61 -5.19
C TRP A 84 -3.11 8.14 -5.19
N THR A 85 -2.59 8.69 -4.09
CA THR A 85 -2.49 10.13 -3.84
C THR A 85 -1.04 10.55 -3.96
N ILE A 86 -0.81 11.66 -4.66
CA ILE A 86 0.48 12.35 -4.63
C ILE A 86 0.28 13.80 -4.22
N ASN A 87 1.29 14.39 -3.59
CA ASN A 87 1.39 15.82 -3.37
C ASN A 87 2.77 16.29 -3.82
N ALA A 88 2.79 17.31 -4.65
CA ALA A 88 4.01 17.95 -5.10
C ALA A 88 3.78 19.46 -5.10
N ASN A 89 4.71 20.22 -4.51
CA ASN A 89 4.62 21.68 -4.41
C ASN A 89 3.30 22.17 -3.75
N GLY A 90 2.77 21.42 -2.78
CA GLY A 90 1.52 21.73 -2.10
C GLY A 90 0.25 21.42 -2.92
N GLN A 91 0.39 20.81 -4.10
CA GLN A 91 -0.73 20.40 -4.95
C GLN A 91 -0.99 18.90 -4.83
N GLY A 92 -2.06 18.55 -4.10
CA GLY A 92 -2.54 17.18 -4.00
C GLY A 92 -3.27 16.73 -5.26
N ARG A 93 -3.00 15.52 -5.74
CA ARG A 93 -3.68 14.86 -6.87
C ARG A 93 -4.04 13.44 -6.53
N PHE A 94 -5.23 13.01 -6.96
CA PHE A 94 -5.76 11.66 -6.77
C PHE A 94 -5.86 10.95 -8.11
N PHE A 95 -5.43 9.69 -8.15
CA PHE A 95 -5.45 8.86 -9.35
C PHE A 95 -6.40 7.68 -9.19
N GLY A 96 -6.73 7.03 -10.31
CA GLY A 96 -7.61 5.87 -10.32
C GLY A 96 -6.89 4.56 -10.01
N ASP A 97 -5.55 4.53 -10.14
CA ASP A 97 -4.73 3.34 -9.94
C ASP A 97 -3.27 3.68 -9.62
N ALA A 98 -2.53 2.69 -9.13
CA ALA A 98 -1.13 2.82 -8.76
C ALA A 98 -0.21 3.10 -9.95
N ALA A 99 -0.48 2.52 -11.11
CA ALA A 99 0.39 2.66 -12.29
C ALA A 99 0.37 4.09 -12.83
N THR A 100 -0.82 4.68 -12.91
CA THR A 100 -1.02 6.07 -13.33
C THR A 100 -0.40 7.05 -12.32
N ALA A 101 -0.56 6.81 -11.02
CA ALA A 101 0.06 7.61 -9.97
C ALA A 101 1.59 7.54 -10.05
N ALA A 102 2.17 6.35 -10.19
CA ALA A 102 3.61 6.16 -10.31
C ALA A 102 4.18 6.83 -11.57
N ALA A 103 3.46 6.74 -12.70
CA ALA A 103 3.86 7.43 -13.92
C ALA A 103 3.92 8.96 -13.72
N ALA A 104 2.94 9.53 -13.01
CA ALA A 104 2.92 10.94 -12.67
C ALA A 104 4.09 11.36 -11.78
N VAL A 105 4.47 10.53 -10.79
CA VAL A 105 5.66 10.78 -9.94
C VAL A 105 6.92 10.81 -10.80
N ARG A 106 7.12 9.80 -11.67
CA ARG A 106 8.30 9.75 -12.56
C ARG A 106 8.38 10.97 -13.48
N ALA A 107 7.24 11.43 -14.01
CA ALA A 107 7.20 12.63 -14.83
C ALA A 107 7.59 13.88 -14.03
N LEU A 108 7.14 14.02 -12.78
CA LEU A 108 7.54 15.11 -11.88
C LEU A 108 9.04 15.07 -11.59
N GLN A 109 9.57 13.89 -11.26
CA GLN A 109 11.01 13.72 -11.00
C GLN A 109 11.86 14.04 -12.24
N ALA A 110 11.43 13.60 -13.43
CA ALA A 110 12.09 13.94 -14.69
C ALA A 110 12.07 15.44 -15.01
N SER A 111 11.07 16.16 -14.53
CA SER A 111 10.98 17.63 -14.64
C SER A 111 11.73 18.39 -13.53
N GLY A 112 12.47 17.69 -12.66
CA GLY A 112 13.26 18.28 -11.57
C GLY A 112 12.52 18.45 -10.24
N THR A 113 11.28 17.98 -10.12
CA THR A 113 10.54 18.02 -8.85
C THR A 113 10.95 16.83 -7.98
N ALA A 114 11.86 17.04 -7.03
CA ALA A 114 12.36 15.99 -6.16
C ALA A 114 11.43 15.69 -4.96
N SER A 115 10.79 16.73 -4.39
CA SER A 115 9.92 16.59 -3.21
C SER A 115 8.52 16.20 -3.65
N VAL A 116 8.21 14.92 -3.52
CA VAL A 116 6.89 14.35 -3.83
C VAL A 116 6.47 13.44 -2.69
N ASP A 117 5.30 13.70 -2.11
CA ASP A 117 4.67 12.84 -1.13
C ASP A 117 3.77 11.82 -1.84
N ILE A 118 3.79 10.55 -1.42
CA ILE A 118 3.05 9.49 -2.11
C ILE A 118 2.29 8.56 -1.16
N GLY A 119 1.19 8.06 -1.67
CA GLY A 119 0.44 6.96 -1.04
C GLY A 119 -0.50 7.40 0.08
N CYS A 120 -1.02 6.41 0.81
CA CYS A 120 -1.96 6.57 1.92
C CYS A 120 -1.49 7.57 2.98
N PHE A 121 -0.21 7.52 3.31
CA PHE A 121 0.39 8.21 4.45
C PHE A 121 1.39 9.28 4.01
N GLN A 122 1.38 9.66 2.72
CA GLN A 122 2.14 10.76 2.11
C GLN A 122 3.62 10.73 2.49
N VAL A 123 4.27 9.58 2.24
CA VAL A 123 5.71 9.44 2.45
C VAL A 123 6.47 10.26 1.42
N ASN A 124 7.30 11.19 1.86
CA ASN A 124 8.06 12.09 1.00
C ASN A 124 9.31 11.40 0.43
N LEU A 125 9.41 11.32 -0.90
CA LEU A 125 10.49 10.61 -1.57
C LEU A 125 11.86 11.33 -1.48
N LEU A 126 11.88 12.63 -1.28
CA LEU A 126 13.13 13.39 -1.09
C LEU A 126 13.71 13.15 0.31
N HIS A 127 12.84 13.18 1.33
CA HIS A 127 13.27 13.00 2.71
C HIS A 127 13.45 11.53 3.10
N HIS A 128 12.82 10.64 2.35
CA HIS A 128 12.84 9.19 2.56
C HIS A 128 13.22 8.44 1.28
N PRO A 129 14.42 8.69 0.70
CA PRO A 129 14.80 8.15 -0.62
C PRO A 129 14.91 6.62 -0.65
N LEU A 130 15.02 5.99 0.51
CA LEU A 130 15.12 4.53 0.65
C LEU A 130 13.84 3.89 1.20
N ALA A 131 12.74 4.64 1.28
CA ALA A 131 11.48 4.12 1.81
C ALA A 131 10.93 2.97 0.98
N PHE A 132 11.12 3.02 -0.34
CA PHE A 132 10.59 2.06 -1.29
C PHE A 132 11.67 1.64 -2.29
N ALA A 133 11.68 0.35 -2.67
CA ALA A 133 12.60 -0.14 -3.70
C ALA A 133 12.28 0.45 -5.08
N ARG A 134 10.99 0.68 -5.34
CA ARG A 134 10.46 1.31 -6.54
C ARG A 134 9.32 2.26 -6.16
N VAL A 135 9.07 3.26 -6.98
CA VAL A 135 7.97 4.23 -6.76
C VAL A 135 6.61 3.53 -6.63
N GLU A 136 6.40 2.48 -7.43
CA GLU A 136 5.16 1.69 -7.43
C GLU A 136 4.87 1.08 -6.06
N ASP A 137 5.91 0.63 -5.35
CA ASP A 137 5.77 -0.02 -4.04
C ASP A 137 5.21 0.95 -2.98
N GLY A 138 5.46 2.26 -3.16
CA GLY A 138 4.90 3.32 -2.32
C GLY A 138 3.41 3.55 -2.50
N PHE A 139 2.79 3.01 -3.56
CA PHE A 139 1.36 3.05 -3.80
C PHE A 139 0.64 1.76 -3.38
N ASP A 140 1.38 0.73 -2.94
CA ASP A 140 0.81 -0.40 -2.23
C ASP A 140 0.43 0.02 -0.80
N PRO A 141 -0.84 -0.10 -0.40
CA PRO A 141 -1.29 0.38 0.91
C PRO A 141 -0.57 -0.26 2.08
N ALA A 142 -0.25 -1.57 2.00
CA ALA A 142 0.40 -2.29 3.08
C ALA A 142 1.86 -1.85 3.23
N THR A 143 2.58 -1.69 2.12
CA THR A 143 3.96 -1.22 2.08
C THR A 143 4.08 0.22 2.58
N ASN A 144 3.18 1.10 2.12
CA ASN A 144 3.15 2.49 2.53
C ASN A 144 2.83 2.64 4.03
N ALA A 145 1.83 1.88 4.54
CA ALA A 145 1.47 1.85 5.95
C ALA A 145 2.61 1.32 6.84
N ALA A 146 3.27 0.26 6.38
CA ALA A 146 4.37 -0.34 7.14
C ALA A 146 5.53 0.65 7.32
N TYR A 147 5.91 1.37 6.28
CA TYR A 147 6.93 2.41 6.37
C TYR A 147 6.49 3.56 7.28
N ALA A 148 5.30 4.11 7.06
CA ALA A 148 4.76 5.21 7.85
C ALA A 148 4.64 4.87 9.34
N GLY A 149 4.19 3.66 9.67
CA GLY A 149 4.11 3.17 11.05
C GLY A 149 5.47 3.03 11.72
N ALA A 150 6.46 2.48 11.02
CA ALA A 150 7.83 2.36 11.50
C ALA A 150 8.46 3.75 11.73
N PHE A 151 8.23 4.68 10.82
CA PHE A 151 8.69 6.06 10.94
C PHE A 151 8.03 6.76 12.15
N LEU A 152 6.73 6.63 12.32
CA LEU A 152 6.01 7.18 13.48
C LEU A 152 6.53 6.60 14.80
N GLN A 153 6.81 5.29 14.84
CA GLN A 153 7.39 4.63 16.01
C GLN A 153 8.79 5.16 16.33
N ALA A 154 9.64 5.37 15.31
CA ALA A 154 10.96 5.97 15.47
C ALA A 154 10.89 7.40 16.02
N LEU A 155 9.92 8.19 15.53
CA LEU A 155 9.65 9.53 16.06
C LEU A 155 9.19 9.48 17.52
N ARG A 156 8.35 8.50 17.90
CA ARG A 156 7.91 8.29 19.29
C ARG A 156 9.12 8.01 20.22
N GLN A 157 10.04 7.18 19.76
CA GLN A 157 11.27 6.88 20.51
C GLN A 157 12.15 8.13 20.67
N ARG A 158 12.25 8.94 19.60
CA ARG A 158 13.08 10.16 19.60
C ARG A 158 12.50 11.28 20.46
N HIS A 159 11.20 11.48 20.41
CA HIS A 159 10.53 12.66 21.00
C HIS A 159 9.81 12.36 22.33
N GLY A 160 9.74 11.11 22.75
CA GLY A 160 9.25 10.72 24.08
C GLY A 160 7.73 10.62 24.21
N SER A 161 6.92 11.16 23.29
CA SER A 161 5.45 11.06 23.35
C SER A 161 4.83 10.85 21.96
N TRP A 162 3.59 10.35 21.89
CA TRP A 162 2.87 10.21 20.63
C TRP A 162 2.48 11.56 20.06
N GLU A 163 2.15 12.52 20.92
CA GLU A 163 1.83 13.89 20.53
C GLU A 163 3.00 14.53 19.77
N ALA A 164 4.19 14.47 20.37
CA ALA A 164 5.40 15.00 19.75
C ALA A 164 5.79 14.21 18.49
N ALA A 165 5.59 12.90 18.46
CA ALA A 165 5.82 12.08 17.27
C ALA A 165 4.90 12.46 16.11
N VAL A 166 3.61 12.67 16.39
CA VAL A 166 2.64 13.10 15.37
C VAL A 166 2.98 14.49 14.85
N ALA A 167 3.34 15.43 15.72
CA ALA A 167 3.79 16.75 15.30
C ALA A 167 5.00 16.67 14.35
N ALA A 168 6.02 15.89 14.76
CA ALA A 168 7.26 15.69 14.01
C ALA A 168 7.08 14.88 12.72
N TYR A 169 6.01 14.08 12.61
CA TYR A 169 5.70 13.32 11.39
C TYR A 169 5.52 14.25 10.19
N HIS A 170 4.86 15.37 10.40
CA HIS A 170 4.59 16.34 9.33
C HIS A 170 5.68 17.40 9.19
N SER A 171 6.25 17.89 10.28
CA SER A 171 7.21 18.99 10.23
C SER A 171 8.09 19.05 11.48
N ALA A 172 9.36 19.37 11.24
CA ALA A 172 10.27 19.76 12.32
C ALA A 172 10.00 21.17 12.88
N THR A 173 9.21 22.00 12.17
CA THR A 173 8.81 23.33 12.61
C THR A 173 7.67 23.20 13.62
N THR A 174 7.83 23.76 14.81
CA THR A 174 6.91 23.61 15.94
C THR A 174 5.48 24.03 15.57
N GLU A 175 5.29 25.19 14.96
CA GLU A 175 3.96 25.72 14.61
C GLU A 175 3.22 24.84 13.62
N ARG A 176 3.93 24.33 12.59
CA ARG A 176 3.35 23.44 11.57
C ARG A 176 3.05 22.07 12.15
N GLY A 177 3.99 21.54 12.93
CA GLY A 177 3.82 20.26 13.59
C GLY A 177 2.63 20.26 14.56
N GLU A 178 2.48 21.31 15.35
CA GLU A 178 1.39 21.45 16.31
C GLU A 178 0.02 21.57 15.60
N ALA A 179 -0.09 22.41 14.58
CA ALA A 179 -1.31 22.53 13.78
C ALA A 179 -1.69 21.20 13.12
N TYR A 180 -0.70 20.42 12.67
CA TYR A 180 -0.92 19.09 12.12
C TYR A 180 -1.41 18.11 13.20
N ARG A 181 -0.72 18.07 14.36
CA ARG A 181 -1.11 17.23 15.50
C ARG A 181 -2.57 17.46 15.89
N MET A 182 -2.99 18.71 15.98
CA MET A 182 -4.39 19.04 16.32
C MET A 182 -5.37 18.43 15.31
N ARG A 183 -5.10 18.49 14.01
CA ARG A 183 -5.94 17.88 12.96
C ARG A 183 -5.99 16.35 13.09
N VAL A 184 -4.85 15.72 13.32
CA VAL A 184 -4.78 14.26 13.48
C VAL A 184 -5.57 13.82 14.72
N TYR A 185 -5.39 14.47 15.85
CA TYR A 185 -6.09 14.14 17.09
C TYR A 185 -7.59 14.41 17.01
N ALA A 186 -8.01 15.49 16.38
CA ALA A 186 -9.42 15.73 16.09
C ALA A 186 -10.00 14.59 15.22
N THR A 187 -9.27 14.16 14.20
CA THR A 187 -9.69 13.05 13.33
C THR A 187 -9.72 11.71 14.08
N TRP A 188 -8.76 11.46 14.94
CA TRP A 188 -8.65 10.25 15.75
C TRP A 188 -9.83 10.12 16.74
N ASN A 189 -10.18 11.21 17.40
CA ASN A 189 -11.27 11.27 18.39
C ASN A 189 -12.68 11.13 17.79
N THR A 190 -12.87 11.38 16.49
CA THR A 190 -14.19 11.23 15.84
C THR A 190 -14.60 9.78 15.58
N GLY A 191 -13.83 8.82 16.04
CA GLY A 191 -14.10 7.39 15.89
C GLY A 191 -13.65 6.84 14.55
N ALA A 192 -12.86 5.79 14.62
CA ALA A 192 -12.48 5.04 13.43
C ALA A 192 -13.72 4.33 12.87
N LEU A 193 -13.91 4.42 11.54
CA LEU A 193 -14.85 3.53 10.86
C LEU A 193 -14.54 2.08 11.25
N PRO A 194 -15.56 1.21 11.42
CA PRO A 194 -15.34 -0.21 11.62
C PRO A 194 -14.43 -0.71 10.49
N VAL A 195 -13.25 -1.18 10.85
CA VAL A 195 -12.38 -1.83 9.87
C VAL A 195 -12.86 -3.27 9.75
N PRO A 196 -13.15 -3.77 8.56
CA PRO A 196 -13.40 -5.20 8.37
C PRO A 196 -12.26 -6.00 8.99
N ALA A 197 -12.59 -7.16 9.58
CA ALA A 197 -11.58 -8.02 10.19
C ALA A 197 -10.39 -8.23 9.23
N PRO A 198 -9.15 -8.18 9.73
CA PRO A 198 -7.97 -8.29 8.89
C PRO A 198 -8.00 -9.61 8.12
N ARG A 199 -7.83 -9.52 6.79
CA ARG A 199 -7.50 -10.68 5.99
C ARG A 199 -6.15 -11.21 6.45
N GLN A 200 -6.04 -12.51 6.59
CA GLN A 200 -4.73 -13.15 6.81
C GLN A 200 -3.90 -12.95 5.52
N LEU A 201 -3.12 -11.89 5.50
CA LEU A 201 -2.13 -11.65 4.45
C LEU A 201 -0.91 -12.50 4.76
N GLY A 202 -0.34 -13.08 3.73
CA GLY A 202 0.94 -13.78 3.82
C GLY A 202 2.08 -12.83 4.27
N PRO A 203 3.28 -13.34 4.50
CA PRO A 203 4.39 -12.55 5.02
C PRO A 203 4.76 -11.41 4.07
N VAL A 204 4.72 -10.18 4.58
CA VAL A 204 5.25 -9.01 3.88
C VAL A 204 6.75 -8.93 4.21
N VAL A 205 7.59 -9.04 3.19
CA VAL A 205 9.04 -8.85 3.34
C VAL A 205 9.38 -7.41 3.00
N ILE A 206 9.71 -6.63 4.01
CA ILE A 206 10.20 -5.26 3.81
C ILE A 206 11.73 -5.34 3.79
N ARG A 207 12.33 -4.94 2.68
CA ARG A 207 13.77 -4.74 2.58
C ARG A 207 14.05 -3.27 2.85
N ILE A 208 14.69 -2.97 3.97
CA ILE A 208 15.22 -1.64 4.26
C ILE A 208 16.70 -1.70 3.88
N ALA A 209 17.06 -1.01 2.80
CA ALA A 209 18.47 -0.84 2.45
C ALA A 209 19.06 0.20 3.42
N GLY A 210 20.05 -0.24 4.21
CA GLY A 210 20.87 0.67 5.02
C GLY A 210 21.92 1.39 4.16
N PRO A 211 22.58 2.41 4.70
CA PRO A 211 23.61 3.15 3.97
C PRO A 211 24.87 2.34 3.64
N ASP A 212 24.99 1.12 4.18
CA ASP A 212 26.08 0.21 3.88
C ASP A 212 25.56 -0.93 3.00
N LEU A 213 25.78 -0.79 1.69
CA LEU A 213 25.41 -1.78 0.66
C LEU A 213 26.34 -3.00 0.64
N SER A 214 27.34 -3.08 1.50
CA SER A 214 28.33 -4.18 1.54
C SER A 214 27.93 -5.33 2.48
N ALA A 215 26.85 -5.21 3.24
CA ALA A 215 26.34 -6.30 4.09
C ALA A 215 25.28 -7.13 3.35
N PRO A 216 25.55 -8.41 2.99
CA PRO A 216 24.66 -9.19 2.13
C PRO A 216 23.34 -9.64 2.78
N ASP A 217 23.10 -9.41 4.06
CA ASP A 217 22.04 -10.10 4.81
C ASP A 217 21.19 -9.25 5.76
N SER A 218 20.92 -8.00 5.44
CA SER A 218 19.94 -7.22 6.22
C SER A 218 18.50 -7.59 5.83
N VAL A 219 18.09 -8.84 6.06
CA VAL A 219 16.72 -9.29 5.87
C VAL A 219 15.94 -9.10 7.17
N ILE A 220 15.06 -8.11 7.20
CA ILE A 220 14.07 -8.03 8.27
C ILE A 220 12.97 -9.04 7.98
N ARG A 221 12.94 -10.13 8.74
CA ARG A 221 11.82 -11.07 8.71
C ARG A 221 10.66 -10.46 9.48
N VAL A 222 9.59 -10.11 8.78
CA VAL A 222 8.36 -9.65 9.40
C VAL A 222 7.53 -10.85 9.83
N TRP A 223 7.12 -10.83 11.09
CA TRP A 223 6.30 -11.84 11.75
C TRP A 223 5.00 -12.17 10.97
N THR A 224 4.63 -13.45 10.94
CA THR A 224 3.33 -13.92 10.45
C THR A 224 2.42 -14.29 11.61
N PRO A 225 1.10 -13.98 11.57
CA PRO A 225 0.16 -14.21 12.67
C PRO A 225 -0.03 -15.68 13.08
N SER A 226 0.46 -16.63 12.30
CA SER A 226 0.29 -18.07 12.53
C SER A 226 1.27 -18.69 13.55
N ASN A 227 2.23 -17.91 14.08
CA ASN A 227 3.13 -18.41 15.11
C ASN A 227 3.41 -17.38 16.22
N PRO A 228 2.57 -17.33 17.28
CA PRO A 228 2.76 -16.41 18.39
C PRO A 228 4.01 -16.68 19.24
N SER A 229 4.71 -17.78 19.00
CA SER A 229 5.90 -18.18 19.77
C SER A 229 7.23 -17.77 19.14
N ALA A 230 7.23 -17.13 17.97
CA ALA A 230 8.44 -16.54 17.41
C ALA A 230 8.69 -15.20 18.13
N ALA A 231 9.16 -15.28 19.37
CA ALA A 231 9.55 -14.17 20.20
C ALA A 231 10.52 -13.26 19.44
N LEU A 232 10.13 -11.97 19.37
CA LEU A 232 10.98 -10.78 19.39
C LEU A 232 12.42 -11.02 18.94
N ALA A 233 12.64 -11.19 17.65
CA ALA A 233 13.96 -10.91 17.10
C ALA A 233 14.21 -9.42 17.32
N ARG A 234 15.20 -9.09 18.15
CA ARG A 234 15.63 -7.72 18.38
C ARG A 234 16.01 -7.13 17.03
N VAL A 235 15.20 -6.19 16.54
CA VAL A 235 15.56 -5.36 15.40
C VAL A 235 16.73 -4.50 15.87
N ALA A 236 17.93 -4.78 15.39
CA ALA A 236 19.05 -3.86 15.57
C ALA A 236 18.70 -2.58 14.79
N MET A 237 18.36 -1.53 15.51
CA MET A 237 18.13 -0.21 14.92
C MET A 237 19.46 0.31 14.35
N PRO A 238 19.50 0.78 13.11
CA PRO A 238 20.67 1.51 12.63
C PRO A 238 20.89 2.76 13.50
N ALA A 239 22.15 3.08 13.78
CA ALA A 239 22.53 4.27 14.54
C ALA A 239 21.88 5.51 13.92
N PRO A 240 21.49 6.50 14.74
CA PRO A 240 20.85 7.70 14.25
C PRO A 240 21.76 8.43 13.26
N ILE A 241 21.23 8.71 12.06
CA ILE A 241 21.92 9.54 11.08
C ILE A 241 22.08 10.94 11.71
N ALA A 242 23.31 11.34 11.95
CA ALA A 242 23.61 12.71 12.37
C ALA A 242 23.22 13.65 11.23
N VAL A 243 22.12 14.37 11.40
CA VAL A 243 21.77 15.47 10.51
C VAL A 243 22.74 16.59 10.84
N ALA A 244 23.66 16.88 9.93
CA ALA A 244 24.53 18.05 10.04
C ALA A 244 23.64 19.30 10.12
N PRO A 245 23.97 20.26 11.02
CA PRO A 245 23.22 21.52 11.08
C PRO A 245 23.39 22.26 9.76
N MET A 246 22.26 22.63 9.13
CA MET A 246 22.25 23.54 8.00
C MET A 246 22.86 24.88 8.47
N MET A 247 24.03 25.19 7.95
CA MET A 247 24.61 26.52 8.12
C MET A 247 23.71 27.53 7.39
N VAL A 248 23.05 28.35 8.18
CA VAL A 248 22.36 29.56 7.67
C VAL A 248 23.47 30.52 7.23
N ALA A 249 23.57 30.73 5.92
CA ALA A 249 24.43 31.78 5.39
C ALA A 249 23.89 33.12 5.86
N GLN A 250 24.65 33.80 6.69
CA GLN A 250 24.39 35.21 7.04
C GLN A 250 24.79 36.07 5.84
N THR A 251 23.82 36.78 5.27
CA THR A 251 24.07 37.82 4.30
C THR A 251 24.73 39.01 5.00
N PRO A 252 25.83 39.55 4.50
CA PRO A 252 26.41 40.77 5.04
C PRO A 252 25.52 41.97 4.70
N THR A 253 25.12 42.73 5.73
CA THR A 253 24.54 44.04 5.65
C THR A 253 25.60 45.04 5.13
N GLN A 254 25.29 45.73 4.03
CA GLN A 254 25.85 47.04 3.73
C GLN A 254 24.78 48.09 3.98
#